data_62d4054b9202e20495e8a7875299f093
#
_entry.id   62d4054b9202e20495e8a7875299f093
#
_cell.length_a   1.000
_cell.length_b   1.000
_cell.length_c   1.000
_cell.angle_alpha   90.00
_cell.angle_beta   90.00
_cell.angle_gamma   90.00
#
_symmetry.space_group_name_H-M   'P 1'
#
loop_
_entity.id
_entity.type
_entity.pdbx_description
1 polymer ?
#
loop_
_entity_poly.entity_id
_entity_poly.type
_entity_poly.pdbx_seq_one_letter_code
_entity_poly.pdbx_strand_id
1 'polypeptide(L)'
;MAKVNVKLFGVYRVDTHISNIDINAEKLSDLLEELNRIAVGEHKSSISFTDASVFINGANCKKKKQKLNEGDEIWILSPASGG
;
A
#
# COMPACT_ATOMS: atom_id res chain seq x y z
N MET A 1 -0.13 -2.71 17.02
CA MET A 1 -0.23 -2.47 15.59
C MET A 1 -1.46 -1.67 15.30
N ALA A 2 -1.43 -0.88 14.29
CA ALA A 2 -2.57 -0.06 13.91
C ALA A 2 -3.34 -0.72 12.77
N LYS A 3 -4.65 -0.65 12.81
CA LYS A 3 -5.47 -1.15 11.71
C LYS A 3 -5.72 0.04 10.80
N VAL A 4 -5.27 -0.04 9.57
CA VAL A 4 -5.40 1.05 8.61
C VAL A 4 -6.14 0.57 7.38
N ASN A 5 -6.76 1.50 6.67
CA ASN A 5 -7.47 1.19 5.42
C ASN A 5 -6.55 1.55 4.26
N VAL A 6 -6.31 0.61 3.37
CA VAL A 6 -5.42 0.81 2.23
C VAL A 6 -6.20 0.80 0.95
N LYS A 7 -6.00 1.81 0.11
CA LYS A 7 -6.61 1.88 -1.20
C LYS A 7 -5.53 1.84 -2.26
N LEU A 8 -5.69 1.00 -3.25
CA LEU A 8 -4.74 0.86 -4.34
C LEU A 8 -5.31 1.49 -5.60
N PHE A 9 -4.45 2.14 -6.36
CA PHE A 9 -4.85 2.80 -7.58
C PHE A 9 -3.93 2.42 -8.74
N GLY A 10 -4.38 2.61 -9.96
CA GLY A 10 -3.57 2.38 -11.15
C GLY A 10 -3.23 0.91 -11.37
N VAL A 11 -1.99 0.66 -11.76
CA VAL A 11 -1.54 -0.68 -12.08
C VAL A 11 -1.66 -1.62 -10.89
N TYR A 12 -1.40 -1.13 -9.69
CA TYR A 12 -1.48 -1.96 -8.50
C TYR A 12 -2.90 -2.49 -8.27
N ARG A 13 -3.90 -1.66 -8.52
CA ARG A 13 -5.28 -2.08 -8.38
C ARG A 13 -5.63 -3.14 -9.41
N VAL A 14 -5.16 -2.98 -10.63
CA VAL A 14 -5.44 -3.93 -11.71
C VAL A 14 -4.72 -5.25 -11.46
N ASP A 15 -3.44 -5.20 -11.11
CA ASP A 15 -2.65 -6.41 -10.93
C ASP A 15 -3.05 -7.21 -9.72
N THR A 16 -3.45 -6.56 -8.64
CA THR A 16 -3.79 -7.29 -7.42
C THR A 16 -5.28 -7.60 -7.33
N HIS A 17 -6.11 -6.95 -8.13
CA HIS A 17 -7.56 -6.99 -8.02
C HIS A 17 -8.04 -6.50 -6.64
N ILE A 18 -7.19 -5.76 -5.92
CA ILE A 18 -7.53 -5.21 -4.63
C ILE A 18 -7.68 -3.72 -4.79
N SER A 19 -8.85 -3.16 -4.52
CA SER A 19 -9.01 -1.71 -4.55
C SER A 19 -9.04 -1.14 -3.14
N ASN A 20 -9.43 -1.92 -2.15
CA ASN A 20 -9.57 -1.44 -0.79
C ASN A 20 -9.40 -2.63 0.17
N ILE A 21 -8.54 -2.51 1.15
CA ILE A 21 -8.29 -3.58 2.10
C ILE A 21 -7.83 -3.01 3.44
N ASP A 22 -8.23 -3.62 4.55
CA ASP A 22 -7.75 -3.22 5.86
C ASP A 22 -6.56 -4.07 6.24
N ILE A 23 -5.51 -3.45 6.72
CA ILE A 23 -4.27 -4.14 7.09
C ILE A 23 -3.82 -3.65 8.46
N ASN A 24 -3.31 -4.55 9.30
CA ASN A 24 -2.72 -4.18 10.56
C ASN A 24 -1.22 -4.04 10.38
N ALA A 25 -0.67 -2.92 10.68
CA ALA A 25 0.77 -2.66 10.56
C ALA A 25 1.20 -1.55 11.52
N GLU A 26 2.45 -1.57 11.93
CA GLU A 26 2.96 -0.54 12.83
C GLU A 26 3.59 0.57 12.03
N LYS A 27 4.32 0.26 10.97
CA LYS A 27 4.99 1.24 10.13
C LYS A 27 4.63 1.01 8.67
N LEU A 28 4.90 2.01 7.84
CA LEU A 28 4.62 1.91 6.40
C LEU A 28 5.35 0.74 5.75
N SER A 29 6.61 0.49 6.12
CA SER A 29 7.35 -0.63 5.55
C SER A 29 6.68 -1.97 5.87
N ASP A 30 6.15 -2.12 7.07
CA ASP A 30 5.46 -3.33 7.47
C ASP A 30 4.16 -3.50 6.66
N LEU A 31 3.47 -2.39 6.39
CA LEU A 31 2.26 -2.41 5.60
C LEU A 31 2.55 -2.87 4.18
N LEU A 32 3.61 -2.35 3.58
CA LEU A 32 3.97 -2.71 2.20
C LEU A 32 4.39 -4.18 2.09
N GLU A 33 5.09 -4.70 3.12
CA GLU A 33 5.46 -6.10 3.13
C GLU A 33 4.21 -6.99 3.25
N GLU A 34 3.29 -6.63 4.10
CA GLU A 34 2.07 -7.40 4.30
C GLU A 34 1.20 -7.36 3.03
N LEU A 35 1.10 -6.20 2.40
CA LEU A 35 0.33 -6.05 1.18
C LEU A 35 0.92 -6.90 0.05
N ASN A 36 2.25 -6.92 -0.07
CA ASN A 36 2.90 -7.74 -1.08
C ASN A 36 2.67 -9.22 -0.80
N ARG A 37 2.72 -9.64 0.45
CA ARG A 37 2.47 -11.02 0.83
C ARG A 37 1.03 -11.44 0.44
N ILE A 38 0.06 -10.58 0.67
CA ILE A 38 -1.32 -10.84 0.31
C ILE A 38 -1.46 -10.93 -1.21
N ALA A 39 -0.85 -10.00 -1.94
CA ALA A 39 -0.94 -9.99 -3.39
C ALA A 39 -0.31 -11.23 -4.01
N VAL A 40 0.85 -11.65 -3.52
CA VAL A 40 1.52 -12.85 -4.03
C VAL A 40 0.67 -14.08 -3.69
N GLY A 41 0.09 -14.14 -2.51
CA GLY A 41 -0.74 -15.26 -2.11
C GLY A 41 -2.00 -15.40 -2.96
N GLU A 42 -2.63 -14.28 -3.32
CA GLU A 42 -3.86 -14.33 -4.08
C GLU A 42 -3.60 -14.52 -5.58
N HIS A 43 -2.62 -13.89 -6.13
CA HIS A 43 -2.41 -13.85 -7.58
C HIS A 43 -1.11 -14.46 -8.03
N LYS A 44 -0.29 -14.95 -7.13
CA LYS A 44 0.99 -15.61 -7.43
C LYS A 44 1.93 -14.71 -8.25
N SER A 45 1.77 -13.40 -8.08
CA SER A 45 2.63 -12.47 -8.77
C SER A 45 3.36 -11.62 -7.78
N SER A 46 4.64 -11.45 -7.99
CA SER A 46 5.42 -10.58 -7.11
C SER A 46 5.18 -9.14 -7.53
N ILE A 47 4.82 -8.29 -6.62
CA ILE A 47 4.58 -6.90 -6.91
C ILE A 47 5.52 -6.06 -6.07
N SER A 48 6.18 -5.11 -6.72
CA SER A 48 7.08 -4.22 -5.99
C SER A 48 6.38 -2.89 -5.78
N PHE A 49 6.35 -2.44 -4.56
CA PHE A 49 5.79 -1.13 -4.25
C PHE A 49 6.92 -0.10 -4.05
N THR A 50 8.14 -0.42 -4.47
CA THR A 50 9.30 0.44 -4.25
C THR A 50 9.14 1.82 -4.88
N ASP A 51 8.54 1.87 -6.07
CA ASP A 51 8.36 3.15 -6.74
C ASP A 51 6.96 3.72 -6.54
N ALA A 52 6.20 3.17 -5.64
CA ALA A 52 4.85 3.64 -5.43
C ALA A 52 4.82 5.00 -4.74
N SER A 53 3.84 5.80 -5.07
CA SER A 53 3.57 7.02 -4.34
C SER A 53 2.60 6.68 -3.22
N VAL A 54 2.94 7.01 -1.99
CA VAL A 54 2.12 6.68 -0.84
C VAL A 54 1.60 7.95 -0.19
N PHE A 55 0.30 8.00 0.07
CA PHE A 55 -0.31 9.11 0.78
C PHE A 55 -0.96 8.58 2.05
N ILE A 56 -0.76 9.25 3.16
CA ILE A 56 -1.36 8.90 4.43
C ILE A 56 -2.29 10.04 4.81
N ASN A 57 -3.57 9.77 4.86
CA ASN A 57 -4.61 10.79 5.14
C ASN A 57 -4.48 12.00 4.20
N GLY A 58 -4.16 11.75 2.95
CA GLY A 58 -4.05 12.81 1.95
C GLY A 58 -2.70 13.48 1.85
N ALA A 59 -1.76 13.14 2.72
CA ALA A 59 -0.44 13.76 2.70
C ALA A 59 0.59 12.79 2.14
N ASN A 60 1.40 13.23 1.19
CA ASN A 60 2.42 12.39 0.59
C ASN A 60 3.44 11.95 1.64
N CYS A 61 3.73 10.66 1.69
CA CYS A 61 4.66 10.13 2.64
C CYS A 61 5.81 9.46 1.92
N LYS A 62 7.03 9.93 2.15
CA LYS A 62 8.20 9.34 1.54
C LYS A 62 9.04 8.54 2.54
N LYS A 63 8.59 8.43 3.80
CA LYS A 63 9.38 7.76 4.80
C LYS A 63 8.83 6.37 5.04
N LYS A 64 9.58 5.34 4.71
CA LYS A 64 9.12 3.96 4.90
C LYS A 64 9.02 3.57 6.35
N LYS A 65 9.71 4.27 7.23
CA LYS A 65 9.64 3.98 8.67
C LYS A 65 8.56 4.80 9.36
N GLN A 66 7.71 5.48 8.59
CA GLN A 66 6.65 6.29 9.16
C GLN A 66 5.71 5.43 10.00
N LYS A 67 5.48 5.83 11.24
CA LYS A 67 4.59 5.11 12.12
C LYS A 67 3.15 5.35 11.69
N LEU A 68 2.34 4.30 11.72
CA LEU A 68 0.94 4.39 11.35
C LEU A 68 0.08 4.43 12.61
N ASN A 69 -1.06 5.10 12.52
CA ASN A 69 -1.99 5.22 13.62
C ASN A 69 -3.31 4.53 13.27
N GLU A 70 -4.02 4.09 14.27
CA GLU A 70 -5.29 3.42 14.08
C GLU A 70 -6.25 4.30 13.28
N GLY A 71 -6.85 3.74 12.25
CA GLY A 71 -7.79 4.47 11.43
C GLY A 71 -7.18 5.27 10.29
N ASP A 72 -5.86 5.23 10.11
CA ASP A 72 -5.25 5.97 9.00
C ASP A 72 -5.74 5.44 7.68
N GLU A 73 -5.88 6.33 6.70
CA GLU A 73 -6.22 5.95 5.33
C GLU A 73 -4.96 6.06 4.49
N ILE A 74 -4.57 4.98 3.85
CA ILE A 74 -3.34 4.91 3.06
C ILE A 74 -3.70 4.74 1.60
N TRP A 75 -3.17 5.60 0.74
CA TRP A 75 -3.37 5.48 -0.69
C TRP A 75 -2.04 5.09 -1.33
N ILE A 76 -2.04 4.07 -2.15
CA ILE A 76 -0.85 3.61 -2.86
C ILE A 76 -1.13 3.72 -4.34
N LEU A 77 -0.38 4.61 -5.01
CA LEU A 77 -0.58 4.89 -6.41
C LEU A 77 0.61 4.39 -7.20
N SER A 78 0.35 3.84 -8.38
CA SER A 78 1.44 3.40 -9.24
C SER A 78 2.15 4.64 -9.80
N PRO A 79 3.40 4.52 -10.19
CA PRO A 79 4.12 5.62 -10.79
C PRO A 79 3.39 6.05 -12.05
N ALA A 80 3.42 7.33 -12.29
CA ALA A 80 2.75 7.84 -13.44
C ALA A 80 3.53 7.58 -14.64
N SER A 81 3.90 6.53 -14.86
CA SER A 81 4.74 6.30 -15.92
C SER A 81 4.06 6.19 -17.06
N GLY A 82 3.75 6.50 -17.13
CA GLY A 82 3.39 6.33 -18.21
C GLY A 82 3.86 6.96 -18.31
N GLY A 83 3.92 7.20 -17.52
CA GLY A 83 4.10 7.90 -17.73
C GLY A 83 4.51 7.71 -16.97
#